data_3268fcb388f80f99cc861641832b6771
#
_entry.id   3268fcb388f80f99cc861641832b6771
#
_cell.length_a   1.000
_cell.length_b   1.000
_cell.length_c   1.000
_cell.angle_alpha   90.00
_cell.angle_beta   90.00
_cell.angle_gamma   90.00
#
_symmetry.space_group_name_H-M   'P 1'
#
loop_
_entity.id
_entity.type
_entity.pdbx_description
1 polymer ?
#
loop_
_entity_poly.entity_id
_entity_poly.type
_entity_poly.pdbx_seq_one_letter_code
_entity_poly.pdbx_strand_id
1 'polypeptide(L)'
;MEVCQKGDKLLEDEIAKVYKGKKISKGISHPCTVSPSSYVTPYTPLVSDAEEAGSTLKGGEAVKIQLGAQIDGFGTIVCDTVYVGGSVTGRDADLALATHYANELLLRMMMPPGLLAAGSEEEKKKAQAQKPFSQSKITQLLEKVVKSYDCNLVENTTCWLFDRNEIEGTKKIILAPGEGVKGEGLPEVGEAWGVEIGVSTGSGKVKTLPNRATLHRRTTTTYGLKRPSSRATLSEVQKKFGTFPFSLRQLDDERAGKVGIVECVRGGVVRQYEVIGSSDNEPVARLFTTIAITKNGLQKLGGPPAFNLEKVKSDKKITDGEVLKILEQPLKKDTGDKKKKNKKKKSKSAKKAAAPAAKEEEESSEEEESSDEE
;
A
#
# COMPACT_ATOMS: atom_id res chain seq x y z
N MET A 1 12.41 16.87 -2.85
CA MET A 1 11.29 17.50 -3.58
C MET A 1 11.03 16.90 -4.94
N GLU A 2 11.98 16.87 -5.83
CA GLU A 2 11.80 16.43 -7.23
C GLU A 2 11.19 15.02 -7.37
N VAL A 3 11.61 14.06 -6.55
CA VAL A 3 11.04 12.69 -6.56
C VAL A 3 9.55 12.71 -6.19
N CYS A 4 9.15 13.53 -5.22
CA CYS A 4 7.75 13.66 -4.82
C CYS A 4 6.90 14.23 -5.96
N GLN A 5 7.37 15.27 -6.65
CA GLN A 5 6.66 15.88 -7.78
C GLN A 5 6.57 14.93 -8.98
N LYS A 6 7.64 14.20 -9.29
CA LYS A 6 7.64 13.17 -10.34
C LYS A 6 6.64 12.05 -10.03
N GLY A 7 6.57 11.63 -8.77
CA GLY A 7 5.62 10.61 -8.31
C GLY A 7 4.17 11.06 -8.44
N ASP A 8 3.83 12.29 -8.03
CA ASP A 8 2.49 12.84 -8.20
C ASP A 8 2.09 12.94 -9.67
N LYS A 9 3.00 13.46 -10.51
CA LYS A 9 2.74 13.55 -11.95
C LYS A 9 2.52 12.17 -12.59
N LEU A 10 3.32 11.17 -12.22
CA LEU A 10 3.12 9.80 -12.69
C LEU A 10 1.74 9.25 -12.31
N LEU A 11 1.30 9.48 -11.05
CA LEU A 11 -0.04 9.10 -10.62
C LEU A 11 -1.13 9.78 -11.44
N GLU A 12 -1.04 11.08 -11.65
CA GLU A 12 -2.00 11.85 -12.45
C GLU A 12 -2.08 11.33 -13.87
N ASP A 13 -0.94 11.08 -14.51
CA ASP A 13 -0.84 10.58 -15.87
C ASP A 13 -1.47 9.16 -15.99
N GLU A 14 -1.24 8.27 -15.02
CA GLU A 14 -1.82 6.93 -15.02
C GLU A 14 -3.33 6.96 -14.70
N ILE A 15 -3.76 7.76 -13.73
CA ILE A 15 -5.17 7.96 -13.40
C ILE A 15 -5.95 8.52 -14.60
N ALA A 16 -5.34 9.40 -15.39
CA ALA A 16 -5.97 9.96 -16.59
C ALA A 16 -6.26 8.88 -17.65
N LYS A 17 -5.47 7.80 -17.70
CA LYS A 17 -5.60 6.71 -18.69
C LYS A 17 -6.79 5.78 -18.43
N VAL A 18 -7.25 5.66 -17.17
CA VAL A 18 -8.33 4.74 -16.79
C VAL A 18 -9.69 5.41 -16.82
N TYR A 19 -10.76 4.66 -17.11
CA TYR A 19 -12.14 5.13 -17.16
C TYR A 19 -12.34 6.44 -17.99
N LYS A 20 -11.65 6.57 -19.12
CA LYS A 20 -11.80 7.71 -20.03
C LYS A 20 -13.26 7.89 -20.47
N GLY A 21 -13.76 9.12 -20.45
CA GLY A 21 -15.13 9.46 -20.85
C GLY A 21 -16.23 9.04 -19.89
N LYS A 22 -15.91 8.41 -18.76
CA LYS A 22 -16.89 8.05 -17.73
C LYS A 22 -16.93 9.08 -16.61
N LYS A 23 -18.15 9.38 -16.10
CA LYS A 23 -18.36 10.26 -14.95
C LYS A 23 -18.06 9.52 -13.65
N ILE A 24 -16.80 9.14 -13.44
CA ILE A 24 -16.32 8.45 -12.23
C ILE A 24 -15.28 9.36 -11.58
N SER A 25 -15.45 9.63 -10.28
CA SER A 25 -14.45 10.37 -9.50
C SER A 25 -13.15 9.59 -9.47
N LYS A 26 -12.03 10.24 -9.73
CA LYS A 26 -10.70 9.64 -9.69
C LYS A 26 -9.66 10.70 -9.36
N GLY A 27 -8.61 10.32 -8.66
CA GLY A 27 -7.57 11.24 -8.24
C GLY A 27 -6.52 10.57 -7.35
N ILE A 28 -5.67 11.38 -6.75
CA ILE A 28 -4.66 10.95 -5.79
C ILE A 28 -5.36 10.68 -4.45
N SER A 29 -5.14 9.50 -3.85
CA SER A 29 -5.58 9.17 -2.48
C SER A 29 -4.51 9.44 -1.43
N HIS A 30 -3.25 9.51 -1.85
CA HIS A 30 -2.12 9.89 -1.02
C HIS A 30 -1.04 10.51 -1.92
N PRO A 31 -0.57 11.74 -1.64
CA PRO A 31 0.50 12.35 -2.42
C PRO A 31 1.78 11.53 -2.34
N CYS A 32 2.61 11.61 -3.35
CA CYS A 32 3.92 11.00 -3.30
C CYS A 32 4.77 11.64 -2.21
N THR A 33 5.24 10.81 -1.29
CA THR A 33 6.10 11.19 -0.17
C THR A 33 7.40 10.41 -0.23
N VAL A 34 8.48 11.03 0.20
CA VAL A 34 9.82 10.44 0.27
C VAL A 34 10.37 10.71 1.66
N SER A 35 10.34 9.69 2.50
CA SER A 35 10.72 9.80 3.91
C SER A 35 12.13 9.23 4.11
N PRO A 36 13.10 10.06 4.54
CA PRO A 36 14.46 9.61 4.77
C PRO A 36 14.58 8.62 5.93
N SER A 37 15.71 8.01 6.05
CA SER A 37 16.12 6.92 6.91
C SER A 37 15.34 6.75 8.23
N SER A 38 15.45 7.69 9.17
CA SER A 38 14.82 7.61 10.50
C SER A 38 13.38 8.13 10.58
N TYR A 39 12.84 8.70 9.49
CA TYR A 39 11.46 9.17 9.48
C TYR A 39 10.48 7.99 9.50
N VAL A 40 9.50 8.05 10.37
CA VAL A 40 8.46 7.03 10.54
C VAL A 40 7.23 7.35 9.70
N THR A 41 6.72 8.58 9.79
CA THR A 41 5.54 9.00 9.02
C THR A 41 5.90 9.42 7.59
N PRO A 42 4.93 9.36 6.66
CA PRO A 42 5.11 9.93 5.32
C PRO A 42 5.51 11.40 5.38
N TYR A 43 6.52 11.76 4.60
CA TYR A 43 7.06 13.12 4.57
C TYR A 43 7.25 13.62 3.14
N THR A 44 6.93 14.86 2.92
CA THR A 44 7.24 15.60 1.68
C THR A 44 7.57 17.04 2.03
N PRO A 45 8.69 17.59 1.57
CA PRO A 45 9.03 18.99 1.79
C PRO A 45 8.07 19.91 1.02
N LEU A 46 8.07 21.20 1.37
CA LEU A 46 7.40 22.26 0.62
C LEU A 46 8.37 22.94 -0.33
N VAL A 47 7.88 23.45 -1.45
CA VAL A 47 8.70 24.20 -2.43
C VAL A 47 9.30 25.45 -1.78
N SER A 48 8.53 26.10 -0.90
CA SER A 48 8.93 27.32 -0.20
C SER A 48 9.95 27.11 0.93
N ASP A 49 10.18 25.87 1.35
CA ASP A 49 11.15 25.52 2.40
C ASP A 49 12.44 25.02 1.71
N ALA A 50 13.26 25.96 1.21
CA ALA A 50 14.35 25.71 0.26
C ALA A 50 15.39 24.70 0.77
N GLU A 51 15.72 24.70 2.06
CA GLU A 51 16.68 23.78 2.67
C GLU A 51 16.17 22.32 2.58
N GLU A 52 14.93 22.08 3.01
CA GLU A 52 14.33 20.75 2.95
C GLU A 52 14.04 20.30 1.51
N ALA A 53 13.59 21.24 0.66
CA ALA A 53 13.32 20.97 -0.76
C ALA A 53 14.58 20.60 -1.55
N GLY A 54 15.71 21.20 -1.19
CA GLY A 54 17.04 20.97 -1.80
C GLY A 54 17.79 19.77 -1.22
N SER A 55 17.28 19.14 -0.15
CA SER A 55 17.92 17.99 0.46
C SER A 55 18.05 16.82 -0.54
N THR A 56 19.23 16.22 -0.59
CA THR A 56 19.53 15.08 -1.47
C THR A 56 19.63 13.78 -0.69
N LEU A 57 19.15 12.70 -1.30
CA LEU A 57 19.26 11.35 -0.74
C LEU A 57 20.72 10.88 -0.81
N LYS A 58 21.18 10.18 0.22
CA LYS A 58 22.56 9.68 0.31
C LYS A 58 22.64 8.23 -0.13
N GLY A 59 23.77 7.84 -0.71
CA GLY A 59 24.03 6.42 -1.03
C GLY A 59 23.94 5.54 0.23
N GLY A 60 23.30 4.38 0.12
CA GLY A 60 23.03 3.45 1.23
C GLY A 60 21.82 3.81 2.10
N GLU A 61 21.18 4.96 1.90
CA GLU A 61 20.08 5.39 2.73
C GLU A 61 18.81 4.57 2.48
N ALA A 62 18.15 4.09 3.55
CA ALA A 62 16.83 3.46 3.48
C ALA A 62 15.76 4.54 3.35
N VAL A 63 15.07 4.60 2.22
CA VAL A 63 14.11 5.65 1.89
C VAL A 63 12.72 5.03 1.67
N LYS A 64 11.71 5.55 2.36
CA LYS A 64 10.32 5.11 2.20
C LYS A 64 9.63 6.00 1.18
N ILE A 65 9.13 5.38 0.11
CA ILE A 65 8.34 6.05 -0.93
C ILE A 65 6.90 5.57 -0.80
N GLN A 66 5.99 6.51 -0.51
CA GLN A 66 4.56 6.22 -0.37
C GLN A 66 3.75 7.09 -1.31
N LEU A 67 2.77 6.49 -1.97
CA LEU A 67 1.85 7.17 -2.88
C LEU A 67 0.54 6.39 -3.00
N GLY A 68 -0.51 6.99 -3.55
CA GLY A 68 -1.79 6.29 -3.70
C GLY A 68 -2.74 6.96 -4.67
N ALA A 69 -3.64 6.15 -5.23
CA ALA A 69 -4.69 6.58 -6.16
C ALA A 69 -6.08 6.18 -5.66
N GLN A 70 -7.11 6.92 -6.04
CA GLN A 70 -8.50 6.56 -5.76
C GLN A 70 -9.32 6.53 -7.05
N ILE A 71 -10.29 5.62 -7.08
CA ILE A 71 -11.32 5.51 -8.12
C ILE A 71 -12.67 5.40 -7.40
N ASP A 72 -13.58 6.29 -7.71
CA ASP A 72 -14.93 6.37 -7.12
C ASP A 72 -14.95 6.44 -5.58
N GLY A 73 -13.93 7.08 -5.01
CA GLY A 73 -13.76 7.19 -3.55
C GLY A 73 -13.09 5.98 -2.89
N PHE A 74 -12.76 4.93 -3.64
CA PHE A 74 -12.00 3.79 -3.11
C PHE A 74 -10.51 4.04 -3.28
N GLY A 75 -9.84 4.29 -2.17
CA GLY A 75 -8.40 4.58 -2.14
C GLY A 75 -7.55 3.32 -2.14
N THR A 76 -6.42 3.39 -2.81
CA THR A 76 -5.31 2.44 -2.65
C THR A 76 -4.05 3.22 -2.29
N ILE A 77 -3.29 2.73 -1.34
CA ILE A 77 -2.01 3.31 -0.90
C ILE A 77 -0.96 2.21 -0.94
N VAL A 78 0.23 2.58 -1.37
CA VAL A 78 1.40 1.70 -1.42
C VAL A 78 2.58 2.42 -0.82
N CYS A 79 3.34 1.74 0.03
CA CYS A 79 4.65 2.19 0.48
C CYS A 79 5.67 1.08 0.29
N ASP A 80 6.83 1.44 -0.21
CA ASP A 80 8.00 0.57 -0.27
C ASP A 80 9.22 1.27 0.34
N THR A 81 10.14 0.47 0.88
CA THR A 81 11.43 0.95 1.33
C THR A 81 12.50 0.56 0.32
N VAL A 82 13.10 1.57 -0.29
CA VAL A 82 14.19 1.43 -1.25
C VAL A 82 15.51 1.88 -0.64
N TYR A 83 16.59 1.22 -1.01
CA TYR A 83 17.94 1.57 -0.58
C TYR A 83 18.65 2.28 -1.71
N VAL A 84 19.09 3.50 -1.47
CA VAL A 84 19.74 4.34 -2.50
C VAL A 84 21.06 3.70 -2.92
N GLY A 85 21.25 3.45 -4.22
CA GLY A 85 22.44 2.77 -4.76
C GLY A 85 22.27 1.26 -4.93
N GLY A 86 21.15 0.67 -4.49
CA GLY A 86 20.72 -0.69 -4.84
C GLY A 86 21.43 -1.86 -4.16
N SER A 87 22.46 -1.63 -3.34
CA SER A 87 23.10 -2.69 -2.54
C SER A 87 22.49 -2.76 -1.15
N VAL A 88 21.98 -3.95 -0.77
CA VAL A 88 21.34 -4.18 0.53
C VAL A 88 22.10 -5.29 1.25
N THR A 89 22.96 -4.90 2.18
CA THR A 89 23.86 -5.82 2.91
C THR A 89 23.91 -5.52 4.40
N GLY A 90 24.42 -6.45 5.22
CA GLY A 90 24.60 -6.25 6.66
C GLY A 90 23.28 -5.88 7.36
N ARG A 91 23.27 -4.80 8.15
CA ARG A 91 22.10 -4.36 8.93
C ARG A 91 20.92 -3.93 8.04
N ASP A 92 21.19 -3.40 6.85
CA ASP A 92 20.13 -3.06 5.89
C ASP A 92 19.44 -4.31 5.35
N ALA A 93 20.19 -5.39 5.13
CA ALA A 93 19.62 -6.68 4.74
C ALA A 93 18.77 -7.29 5.87
N ASP A 94 19.23 -7.21 7.12
CA ASP A 94 18.43 -7.60 8.29
C ASP A 94 17.10 -6.84 8.35
N LEU A 95 17.17 -5.52 8.23
CA LEU A 95 16.00 -4.64 8.26
C LEU A 95 15.02 -4.95 7.12
N ALA A 96 15.52 -5.13 5.90
CA ALA A 96 14.72 -5.45 4.72
C ALA A 96 14.01 -6.80 4.87
N LEU A 97 14.73 -7.84 5.31
CA LEU A 97 14.17 -9.19 5.54
C LEU A 97 13.18 -9.21 6.70
N ALA A 98 13.51 -8.55 7.82
CA ALA A 98 12.60 -8.41 8.96
C ALA A 98 11.28 -7.78 8.54
N THR A 99 11.33 -6.69 7.76
CA THR A 99 10.14 -5.98 7.29
C THR A 99 9.33 -6.81 6.30
N HIS A 100 10.01 -7.49 5.37
CA HIS A 100 9.38 -8.38 4.40
C HIS A 100 8.62 -9.53 5.08
N TYR A 101 9.30 -10.29 5.94
CA TYR A 101 8.66 -11.43 6.61
C TYR A 101 7.59 -11.01 7.62
N ALA A 102 7.76 -9.88 8.32
CA ALA A 102 6.73 -9.32 9.18
C ALA A 102 5.47 -8.94 8.38
N ASN A 103 5.62 -8.33 7.20
CA ASN A 103 4.50 -8.04 6.31
C ASN A 103 3.81 -9.32 5.81
N GLU A 104 4.57 -10.31 5.34
CA GLU A 104 4.03 -11.59 4.88
C GLU A 104 3.30 -12.36 5.99
N LEU A 105 3.79 -12.32 7.23
CA LEU A 105 3.12 -12.89 8.38
C LEU A 105 1.84 -12.14 8.72
N LEU A 106 1.89 -10.81 8.77
CA LEU A 106 0.74 -9.96 9.07
C LEU A 106 -0.42 -10.19 8.11
N LEU A 107 -0.13 -10.24 6.80
CA LEU A 107 -1.15 -10.51 5.78
C LEU A 107 -1.88 -11.84 6.01
N ARG A 108 -1.16 -12.88 6.45
CA ARG A 108 -1.77 -14.18 6.78
C ARG A 108 -2.61 -14.15 8.04
N MET A 109 -2.16 -13.43 9.05
CA MET A 109 -2.91 -13.26 10.31
C MET A 109 -4.17 -12.41 10.16
N MET A 110 -4.25 -11.57 9.13
CA MET A 110 -5.47 -10.79 8.80
C MET A 110 -6.55 -11.61 8.09
N MET A 111 -6.27 -12.83 7.66
CA MET A 111 -7.30 -13.68 7.07
C MET A 111 -8.22 -14.26 8.14
N PRO A 112 -9.56 -14.19 7.97
CA PRO A 112 -10.50 -14.89 8.83
C PRO A 112 -10.20 -16.39 8.92
N PRO A 113 -10.34 -17.00 10.10
CA PRO A 113 -10.05 -18.42 10.30
C PRO A 113 -10.81 -19.32 9.33
N GLY A 114 -10.15 -20.34 8.82
CA GLY A 114 -10.74 -21.32 7.92
C GLY A 114 -11.16 -20.81 6.55
N LEU A 115 -10.86 -19.56 6.19
CA LEU A 115 -11.23 -18.97 4.88
C LEU A 115 -10.71 -19.80 3.70
N LEU A 116 -9.51 -20.34 3.81
CA LEU A 116 -8.86 -21.16 2.79
C LEU A 116 -8.86 -22.65 3.12
N ALA A 117 -9.57 -23.08 4.17
CA ALA A 117 -9.58 -24.48 4.57
C ALA A 117 -10.04 -25.39 3.42
N ALA A 118 -9.24 -26.42 3.19
CA ALA A 118 -9.52 -27.49 2.23
C ALA A 118 -9.87 -28.78 3.02
N GLY A 119 -10.41 -29.80 2.33
CA GLY A 119 -10.77 -31.09 2.93
C GLY A 119 -12.27 -31.27 3.10
N SER A 120 -12.66 -32.15 4.02
CA SER A 120 -14.04 -32.48 4.34
C SER A 120 -14.81 -31.29 4.91
N GLU A 121 -16.15 -31.34 4.90
CA GLU A 121 -16.98 -30.28 5.50
C GLU A 121 -16.77 -30.17 7.02
N GLU A 122 -16.42 -31.28 7.69
CA GLU A 122 -16.09 -31.29 9.11
C GLU A 122 -14.78 -30.55 9.38
N GLU A 123 -13.74 -30.81 8.58
CA GLU A 123 -12.45 -30.10 8.69
C GLU A 123 -12.60 -28.61 8.42
N LYS A 124 -13.38 -28.21 7.43
CA LYS A 124 -13.69 -26.82 7.14
C LYS A 124 -14.42 -26.14 8.31
N LYS A 125 -15.45 -26.79 8.88
CA LYS A 125 -16.18 -26.29 10.06
C LYS A 125 -15.25 -26.14 11.27
N LYS A 126 -14.37 -27.12 11.51
CA LYS A 126 -13.39 -27.06 12.60
C LYS A 126 -12.41 -25.91 12.41
N ALA A 127 -11.95 -25.66 11.18
CA ALA A 127 -11.05 -24.56 10.88
C ALA A 127 -11.76 -23.19 11.04
N GLN A 128 -13.03 -23.08 10.61
CA GLN A 128 -13.84 -21.87 10.78
C GLN A 128 -14.20 -21.57 12.24
N ALA A 129 -14.27 -22.60 13.08
CA ALA A 129 -14.53 -22.44 14.52
C ALA A 129 -13.30 -21.93 15.30
N GLN A 130 -12.13 -21.86 14.69
CA GLN A 130 -10.95 -21.28 15.33
C GLN A 130 -11.16 -19.80 15.61
N LYS A 131 -10.60 -19.31 16.69
CA LYS A 131 -10.63 -17.88 17.02
C LYS A 131 -9.65 -17.12 16.13
N PRO A 132 -10.03 -15.93 15.63
CA PRO A 132 -9.09 -15.05 14.94
C PRO A 132 -7.93 -14.65 15.85
N PHE A 133 -6.82 -14.26 15.26
CA PHE A 133 -5.68 -13.74 16.01
C PHE A 133 -6.10 -12.49 16.79
N SER A 134 -5.88 -12.47 18.10
CA SER A 134 -6.04 -11.26 18.91
C SER A 134 -4.93 -10.25 18.58
N GLN A 135 -5.18 -8.98 18.86
CA GLN A 135 -4.18 -7.92 18.65
C GLN A 135 -2.85 -8.21 19.36
N SER A 136 -2.91 -8.63 20.63
CA SER A 136 -1.71 -9.01 21.39
C SER A 136 -0.98 -10.21 20.79
N LYS A 137 -1.71 -11.20 20.22
CA LYS A 137 -1.08 -12.34 19.56
C LYS A 137 -0.42 -11.92 18.24
N ILE A 138 -1.03 -11.01 17.50
CA ILE A 138 -0.43 -10.43 16.28
C ILE A 138 0.89 -9.74 16.62
N THR A 139 0.88 -8.82 17.61
CA THR A 139 2.10 -8.15 18.07
C THR A 139 3.17 -9.15 18.50
N GLN A 140 2.82 -10.13 19.36
CA GLN A 140 3.76 -11.15 19.82
C GLN A 140 4.45 -11.92 18.69
N LEU A 141 3.68 -12.34 17.67
CA LEU A 141 4.24 -13.11 16.55
C LEU A 141 5.09 -12.25 15.63
N LEU A 142 4.69 -10.99 15.40
CA LEU A 142 5.50 -10.04 14.63
C LEU A 142 6.81 -9.72 15.35
N GLU A 143 6.80 -9.54 16.67
CA GLU A 143 8.01 -9.34 17.47
C GLU A 143 9.00 -10.50 17.33
N LYS A 144 8.52 -11.74 17.33
CA LYS A 144 9.38 -12.92 17.09
C LYS A 144 10.09 -12.84 15.73
N VAL A 145 9.38 -12.38 14.68
CA VAL A 145 9.98 -12.21 13.34
C VAL A 145 11.07 -11.14 13.38
N VAL A 146 10.73 -9.93 13.83
CA VAL A 146 11.69 -8.81 13.76
C VAL A 146 12.89 -9.03 14.69
N LYS A 147 12.69 -9.66 15.85
CA LYS A 147 13.77 -10.06 16.78
C LYS A 147 14.71 -11.10 16.19
N SER A 148 14.24 -11.97 15.29
CA SER A 148 15.11 -12.93 14.58
C SER A 148 16.16 -12.23 13.70
N TYR A 149 15.97 -10.93 13.42
CA TYR A 149 16.89 -10.07 12.66
C TYR A 149 17.49 -8.94 13.51
N ASP A 150 17.40 -9.02 14.86
CA ASP A 150 17.79 -7.97 15.82
C ASP A 150 17.15 -6.61 15.52
N CYS A 151 15.91 -6.61 15.03
CA CYS A 151 15.10 -5.43 14.78
C CYS A 151 13.95 -5.31 15.77
N ASN A 152 13.25 -4.18 15.75
CA ASN A 152 12.09 -3.90 16.58
C ASN A 152 10.93 -3.39 15.73
N LEU A 153 9.68 -3.68 16.14
CA LEU A 153 8.50 -3.06 15.55
C LEU A 153 8.49 -1.57 15.90
N VAL A 154 8.05 -0.76 14.94
CA VAL A 154 7.82 0.67 15.19
C VAL A 154 6.52 0.86 15.94
N GLU A 155 6.61 1.58 17.05
CA GLU A 155 5.50 1.87 17.95
C GLU A 155 4.31 2.52 17.23
N ASN A 156 3.10 2.08 17.55
CA ASN A 156 1.83 2.61 17.03
C ASN A 156 1.62 2.52 15.52
N THR A 157 2.40 1.70 14.80
CA THR A 157 2.08 1.39 13.40
C THR A 157 0.68 0.81 13.30
N THR A 158 -0.17 1.38 12.43
CA THR A 158 -1.61 1.06 12.41
C THR A 158 -2.08 0.61 11.04
N CYS A 159 -2.75 -0.54 11.02
CA CYS A 159 -3.52 -1.00 9.85
C CYS A 159 -4.97 -0.53 10.00
N TRP A 160 -5.54 0.03 8.93
CA TRP A 160 -6.87 0.62 8.95
C TRP A 160 -7.84 -0.07 7.99
N LEU A 161 -9.09 -0.20 8.40
CA LEU A 161 -10.19 -0.49 7.49
C LEU A 161 -10.33 0.68 6.49
N PHE A 162 -10.43 0.36 5.20
CA PHE A 162 -10.70 1.31 4.14
C PHE A 162 -12.15 1.20 3.69
N ASP A 163 -12.81 2.36 3.64
CA ASP A 163 -14.16 2.51 3.12
C ASP A 163 -14.19 3.54 1.98
N ARG A 164 -15.33 3.70 1.34
CA ARG A 164 -15.50 4.72 0.32
C ARG A 164 -15.29 6.11 0.92
N ASN A 165 -14.36 6.88 0.37
CA ASN A 165 -13.92 8.19 0.84
C ASN A 165 -13.29 8.20 2.25
N GLU A 166 -12.86 7.03 2.75
CA GLU A 166 -12.27 6.89 4.08
C GLU A 166 -11.10 5.88 4.05
N ILE A 167 -9.94 6.31 4.54
CA ILE A 167 -8.73 5.47 4.66
C ILE A 167 -8.31 5.22 6.12
N GLU A 168 -9.09 5.72 7.06
CA GLU A 168 -8.90 5.55 8.48
C GLU A 168 -10.26 5.26 9.12
N GLY A 169 -10.82 4.13 8.77
CA GLY A 169 -12.15 3.69 9.17
C GLY A 169 -12.24 3.29 10.64
N THR A 170 -13.38 2.71 11.01
CA THR A 170 -13.70 2.39 12.41
C THR A 170 -12.89 1.25 12.98
N LYS A 171 -12.52 0.25 12.15
CA LYS A 171 -11.70 -0.88 12.57
C LYS A 171 -10.21 -0.57 12.35
N LYS A 172 -9.37 -0.92 13.33
CA LYS A 172 -7.92 -0.72 13.26
C LYS A 172 -7.15 -1.79 14.04
N ILE A 173 -6.04 -2.24 13.49
CA ILE A 173 -5.06 -3.10 14.15
C ILE A 173 -3.82 -2.28 14.42
N ILE A 174 -3.40 -2.17 15.68
CA ILE A 174 -2.24 -1.39 16.07
C ILE A 174 -1.11 -2.35 16.43
N LEU A 175 -0.02 -2.23 15.69
CA LEU A 175 1.19 -3.02 15.91
C LEU A 175 2.07 -2.32 16.94
N ALA A 176 2.61 -3.07 17.90
CA ALA A 176 3.39 -2.53 19.00
C ALA A 176 2.72 -1.29 19.67
N PRO A 177 1.49 -1.46 20.22
CA PRO A 177 0.74 -0.34 20.77
C PRO A 177 1.49 0.26 21.99
N GLY A 178 1.53 1.58 22.04
CA GLY A 178 1.99 2.33 23.20
C GLY A 178 1.02 2.20 24.37
N GLU A 179 1.38 2.77 25.53
CA GLU A 179 0.55 2.73 26.73
C GLU A 179 -0.81 3.39 26.47
N GLY A 180 -1.88 2.68 26.86
CA GLY A 180 -3.26 3.15 26.70
C GLY A 180 -3.82 3.10 25.27
N VAL A 181 -3.03 2.71 24.26
CA VAL A 181 -3.46 2.63 22.87
C VAL A 181 -4.00 1.24 22.56
N LYS A 182 -5.18 1.16 21.95
CA LYS A 182 -5.83 -0.11 21.61
C LYS A 182 -6.35 -0.09 20.17
N GLY A 183 -6.20 -1.24 19.51
CA GLY A 183 -6.88 -1.50 18.25
C GLY A 183 -8.36 -1.83 18.47
N GLU A 184 -9.14 -1.85 17.39
CA GLU A 184 -10.58 -2.09 17.42
C GLU A 184 -11.01 -2.90 16.19
N GLY A 185 -11.85 -3.91 16.44
CA GLY A 185 -12.39 -4.78 15.40
C GLY A 185 -11.40 -5.83 14.89
N LEU A 186 -11.92 -6.67 14.00
CA LEU A 186 -11.18 -7.74 13.33
C LEU A 186 -11.51 -7.71 11.85
N PRO A 187 -10.57 -8.14 10.98
CA PRO A 187 -10.80 -8.22 9.55
C PRO A 187 -11.88 -9.25 9.18
N GLU A 188 -12.75 -8.89 8.22
CA GLU A 188 -13.84 -9.72 7.73
C GLU A 188 -13.86 -9.84 6.21
N VAL A 189 -14.54 -10.86 5.70
CA VAL A 189 -14.72 -11.04 4.25
C VAL A 189 -15.60 -9.93 3.67
N GLY A 190 -15.12 -9.30 2.61
CA GLY A 190 -15.77 -8.16 1.95
C GLY A 190 -15.11 -6.82 2.26
N GLU A 191 -14.21 -6.79 3.21
CA GLU A 191 -13.52 -5.57 3.63
C GLU A 191 -12.23 -5.30 2.82
N ALA A 192 -11.91 -4.01 2.67
CA ALA A 192 -10.62 -3.54 2.20
C ALA A 192 -9.83 -2.93 3.36
N TRP A 193 -8.53 -3.18 3.38
CA TRP A 193 -7.64 -2.72 4.45
C TRP A 193 -6.36 -2.10 3.91
N GLY A 194 -5.94 -1.00 4.53
CA GLY A 194 -4.58 -0.51 4.43
C GLY A 194 -3.71 -1.20 5.48
N VAL A 195 -2.82 -2.07 5.03
CA VAL A 195 -1.94 -2.86 5.91
C VAL A 195 -0.56 -2.25 5.91
N GLU A 196 -0.17 -1.73 7.04
CA GLU A 196 1.12 -1.09 7.25
C GLU A 196 1.98 -1.90 8.21
N ILE A 197 3.27 -2.02 7.92
CA ILE A 197 4.29 -2.54 8.81
C ILE A 197 5.46 -1.57 8.89
N GLY A 198 5.91 -1.26 10.09
CA GLY A 198 7.12 -0.47 10.35
C GLY A 198 8.09 -1.26 11.22
N VAL A 199 9.35 -1.32 10.80
CA VAL A 199 10.43 -2.01 11.50
C VAL A 199 11.63 -1.08 11.61
N SER A 200 12.31 -1.08 12.75
CA SER A 200 13.52 -0.29 13.00
C SER A 200 14.69 -1.18 13.39
N THR A 201 15.89 -0.79 13.00
CA THR A 201 17.14 -1.37 13.54
C THR A 201 17.42 -0.90 14.97
N GLY A 202 16.77 0.17 15.43
CA GLY A 202 16.84 0.70 16.77
C GLY A 202 15.73 0.20 17.69
N SER A 203 15.37 0.99 18.69
CA SER A 203 14.41 0.64 19.74
C SER A 203 12.97 0.48 19.25
N GLY A 204 12.63 1.02 18.08
CA GLY A 204 11.25 1.12 17.59
C GLY A 204 10.43 2.23 18.23
N LYS A 205 10.97 2.92 19.25
CA LYS A 205 10.31 4.07 19.88
C LYS A 205 10.32 5.29 18.97
N VAL A 206 9.30 6.11 19.10
CA VAL A 206 9.09 7.27 18.22
C VAL A 206 9.12 8.59 18.98
N LYS A 207 9.45 9.67 18.24
CA LYS A 207 9.38 11.06 18.72
C LYS A 207 8.83 11.97 17.63
N THR A 208 8.19 13.05 18.00
CA THR A 208 7.83 14.13 17.07
C THR A 208 9.09 14.87 16.64
N LEU A 209 9.24 15.07 15.34
CA LEU A 209 10.34 15.84 14.77
C LEU A 209 9.96 17.33 14.68
N PRO A 210 10.95 18.24 14.64
CA PRO A 210 10.68 19.69 14.59
C PRO A 210 10.18 20.17 13.22
N ASN A 211 10.20 19.30 12.21
CA ASN A 211 9.76 19.65 10.87
C ASN A 211 8.29 20.09 10.86
N ARG A 212 7.97 21.02 9.99
CA ARG A 212 6.58 21.44 9.77
C ARG A 212 5.75 20.28 9.21
N ALA A 213 4.54 20.11 9.74
CA ALA A 213 3.55 19.22 9.13
C ALA A 213 3.16 19.75 7.74
N THR A 214 3.40 18.96 6.71
CA THR A 214 3.14 19.31 5.30
C THR A 214 1.98 18.53 4.71
N LEU A 215 1.63 17.40 5.34
CA LEU A 215 0.49 16.56 4.98
C LEU A 215 -0.71 16.89 5.85
N HIS A 216 -1.86 16.99 5.20
CA HIS A 216 -3.12 17.33 5.83
C HIS A 216 -4.25 16.46 5.26
N ARG A 217 -5.34 16.38 6.01
CA ARG A 217 -6.56 15.69 5.58
C ARG A 217 -7.79 16.44 6.06
N ARG A 218 -8.79 16.60 5.19
CA ARG A 218 -10.09 17.13 5.57
C ARG A 218 -10.82 16.16 6.50
N THR A 219 -11.45 16.70 7.55
CA THR A 219 -12.28 15.94 8.49
C THR A 219 -13.77 16.06 8.14
N THR A 220 -14.62 15.38 8.89
CA THR A 220 -16.08 15.52 8.83
C THR A 220 -16.61 16.70 9.67
N THR A 221 -15.74 17.35 10.44
CA THR A 221 -16.10 18.51 11.29
C THR A 221 -16.48 19.70 10.42
N THR A 222 -17.50 20.41 10.83
CA THR A 222 -17.90 21.69 10.25
C THR A 222 -17.58 22.83 11.21
N TYR A 223 -17.00 23.90 10.67
CA TYR A 223 -16.65 25.09 11.43
C TYR A 223 -16.75 26.34 10.54
N GLY A 224 -17.32 27.42 11.09
CA GLY A 224 -17.45 28.69 10.39
C GLY A 224 -16.13 29.43 10.29
N LEU A 225 -15.36 29.20 9.23
CA LEU A 225 -14.09 29.89 9.00
C LEU A 225 -14.30 31.38 8.80
N LYS A 226 -13.58 32.21 9.55
CA LYS A 226 -13.67 33.66 9.54
C LYS A 226 -12.87 34.30 8.42
N ARG A 227 -11.66 33.78 8.16
CA ARG A 227 -10.71 34.36 7.19
C ARG A 227 -11.06 33.94 5.75
N PRO A 228 -11.06 34.92 4.80
CA PRO A 228 -11.26 34.59 3.37
C PRO A 228 -10.23 33.59 2.84
N SER A 229 -8.96 33.72 3.23
CA SER A 229 -7.89 32.79 2.84
C SER A 229 -8.18 31.35 3.29
N SER A 230 -8.68 31.16 4.52
CA SER A 230 -9.00 29.83 5.04
C SER A 230 -10.19 29.21 4.30
N ARG A 231 -11.22 30.02 3.96
CA ARG A 231 -12.34 29.56 3.15
C ARG A 231 -11.91 29.18 1.73
N ALA A 232 -11.03 29.97 1.11
CA ALA A 232 -10.49 29.67 -0.22
C ALA A 232 -9.69 28.36 -0.19
N THR A 233 -8.76 28.20 0.78
CA THR A 233 -7.97 26.98 0.96
C THR A 233 -8.88 25.76 1.18
N LEU A 234 -9.88 25.84 2.06
CA LEU A 234 -10.79 24.71 2.31
C LEU A 234 -11.61 24.35 1.06
N SER A 235 -12.05 25.36 0.29
CA SER A 235 -12.77 25.14 -0.98
C SER A 235 -11.90 24.41 -2.01
N GLU A 236 -10.65 24.82 -2.14
CA GLU A 236 -9.68 24.14 -3.03
C GLU A 236 -9.42 22.70 -2.59
N VAL A 237 -9.15 22.48 -1.30
CA VAL A 237 -8.96 21.14 -0.72
C VAL A 237 -10.16 20.24 -1.01
N GLN A 238 -11.36 20.76 -0.80
CA GLN A 238 -12.61 20.02 -1.02
C GLN A 238 -12.78 19.60 -2.48
N LYS A 239 -12.45 20.50 -3.40
CA LYS A 239 -12.56 20.29 -4.85
C LYS A 239 -11.51 19.31 -5.39
N LYS A 240 -10.24 19.43 -4.94
CA LYS A 240 -9.12 18.66 -5.47
C LYS A 240 -8.95 17.30 -4.80
N PHE A 241 -9.09 17.24 -3.49
CA PHE A 241 -8.68 16.05 -2.70
C PHE A 241 -9.85 15.39 -1.95
N GLY A 242 -11.00 16.09 -1.82
CA GLY A 242 -12.14 15.54 -1.07
C GLY A 242 -11.79 15.27 0.39
N THR A 243 -11.80 13.99 0.78
CA THR A 243 -11.45 13.51 2.13
C THR A 243 -10.10 12.80 2.18
N PHE A 244 -9.37 12.74 1.07
CA PHE A 244 -8.07 12.10 1.02
C PHE A 244 -6.94 13.03 1.51
N PRO A 245 -5.83 12.47 1.99
CA PRO A 245 -4.63 13.23 2.33
C PRO A 245 -4.10 14.04 1.15
N PHE A 246 -3.59 15.21 1.46
CA PHE A 246 -2.95 16.11 0.51
C PHE A 246 -1.73 16.80 1.12
N SER A 247 -0.83 17.25 0.28
CA SER A 247 0.29 18.12 0.68
C SER A 247 -0.01 19.57 0.31
N LEU A 248 0.42 20.51 1.14
CA LEU A 248 0.30 21.95 0.83
C LEU A 248 0.98 22.33 -0.49
N ARG A 249 2.02 21.60 -0.93
CA ARG A 249 2.68 21.81 -2.22
C ARG A 249 1.82 21.48 -3.44
N GLN A 250 0.67 20.80 -3.26
CA GLN A 250 -0.28 20.47 -4.33
C GLN A 250 -1.38 21.52 -4.50
N LEU A 251 -1.41 22.54 -3.63
CA LEU A 251 -2.31 23.68 -3.77
C LEU A 251 -1.81 24.60 -4.90
N ASP A 252 -2.74 25.34 -5.51
CA ASP A 252 -2.43 26.28 -6.61
C ASP A 252 -1.44 27.37 -6.17
N ASP A 253 -1.61 27.86 -4.91
CA ASP A 253 -0.67 28.74 -4.25
C ASP A 253 -0.29 28.15 -2.89
N GLU A 254 0.91 27.56 -2.79
CA GLU A 254 1.43 26.99 -1.56
C GLU A 254 1.53 28.01 -0.42
N ARG A 255 1.93 29.26 -0.72
CA ARG A 255 2.10 30.30 0.30
C ARG A 255 0.76 30.75 0.88
N ALA A 256 -0.24 30.97 0.02
CA ALA A 256 -1.60 31.26 0.44
C ALA A 256 -2.19 30.07 1.23
N GLY A 257 -1.93 28.86 0.78
CA GLY A 257 -2.30 27.61 1.46
C GLY A 257 -1.71 27.51 2.88
N LYS A 258 -0.41 27.83 3.06
CA LYS A 258 0.26 27.87 4.38
C LYS A 258 -0.45 28.83 5.36
N VAL A 259 -0.98 29.93 4.87
CA VAL A 259 -1.71 30.90 5.69
C VAL A 259 -3.14 30.41 5.97
N GLY A 260 -3.84 29.93 4.93
CA GLY A 260 -5.23 29.51 5.03
C GLY A 260 -5.43 28.25 5.88
N ILE A 261 -4.49 27.30 5.83
CA ILE A 261 -4.60 26.02 6.54
C ILE A 261 -4.61 26.17 8.07
N VAL A 262 -3.98 27.22 8.59
CA VAL A 262 -3.82 27.43 10.05
C VAL A 262 -5.19 27.49 10.75
N GLU A 263 -6.14 28.26 10.22
CA GLU A 263 -7.49 28.35 10.82
C GLU A 263 -8.26 27.05 10.57
N CYS A 264 -8.08 26.40 9.42
CA CYS A 264 -8.73 25.13 9.12
C CYS A 264 -8.31 24.03 10.13
N VAL A 265 -7.03 23.97 10.48
CA VAL A 265 -6.51 23.03 11.49
C VAL A 265 -7.01 23.40 12.88
N ARG A 266 -6.95 24.69 13.26
CA ARG A 266 -7.45 25.17 14.56
C ARG A 266 -8.95 24.93 14.72
N GLY A 267 -9.73 25.09 13.65
CA GLY A 267 -11.17 24.80 13.63
C GLY A 267 -11.53 23.32 13.51
N GLY A 268 -10.53 22.44 13.39
CA GLY A 268 -10.71 20.99 13.30
C GLY A 268 -11.31 20.50 11.97
N VAL A 269 -11.52 21.39 10.96
CA VAL A 269 -12.06 20.99 9.64
C VAL A 269 -11.02 20.32 8.76
N VAL A 270 -9.75 20.53 9.10
CA VAL A 270 -8.59 19.83 8.54
C VAL A 270 -7.70 19.39 9.71
N ARG A 271 -7.26 18.16 9.70
CA ARG A 271 -6.20 17.72 10.61
C ARG A 271 -4.86 17.68 9.87
N GLN A 272 -3.81 17.90 10.60
CA GLN A 272 -2.43 17.74 10.12
C GLN A 272 -1.86 16.39 10.56
N TYR A 273 -0.94 15.85 9.77
CA TYR A 273 -0.14 14.70 10.13
C TYR A 273 1.21 15.19 10.66
N GLU A 274 1.46 14.89 11.94
CA GLU A 274 2.75 15.23 12.56
C GLU A 274 3.88 14.45 11.90
N VAL A 275 5.04 15.10 11.80
CA VAL A 275 6.25 14.43 11.32
C VAL A 275 6.87 13.69 12.49
N ILE A 276 6.87 12.36 12.40
CA ILE A 276 7.36 11.47 13.45
C ILE A 276 8.58 10.72 12.93
N GLY A 277 9.60 10.60 13.77
CA GLY A 277 10.82 9.86 13.50
C GLY A 277 11.17 8.88 14.61
N SER A 278 12.16 8.04 14.36
CA SER A 278 12.76 7.17 15.36
C SER A 278 13.38 7.98 16.49
N SER A 279 13.14 7.59 17.75
CA SER A 279 13.64 8.33 18.93
C SER A 279 15.17 8.34 19.03
N ASP A 280 15.80 7.29 18.54
CA ASP A 280 17.25 7.05 18.51
C ASP A 280 17.90 7.38 17.17
N ASN A 281 17.13 7.90 16.21
CA ASN A 281 17.53 8.24 14.84
C ASN A 281 18.01 7.04 13.99
N GLU A 282 17.77 5.81 14.45
CA GLU A 282 18.09 4.59 13.70
C GLU A 282 17.19 4.43 12.47
N PRO A 283 17.67 3.72 11.44
CA PRO A 283 16.90 3.46 10.23
C PRO A 283 15.57 2.75 10.49
N VAL A 284 14.57 3.17 9.74
CA VAL A 284 13.23 2.58 9.72
C VAL A 284 12.88 2.15 8.30
N ALA A 285 12.41 0.92 8.15
CA ALA A 285 11.78 0.43 6.93
C ALA A 285 10.26 0.34 7.12
N ARG A 286 9.51 0.66 6.06
CA ARG A 286 8.04 0.56 6.05
C ARG A 286 7.56 -0.09 4.75
N LEU A 287 6.54 -0.92 4.88
CA LEU A 287 5.75 -1.39 3.75
C LEU A 287 4.29 -1.03 3.99
N PHE A 288 3.61 -0.64 2.95
CA PHE A 288 2.16 -0.43 2.96
C PHE A 288 1.54 -1.16 1.78
N THR A 289 0.55 -2.00 2.07
CA THR A 289 -0.17 -2.79 1.08
C THR A 289 -1.66 -2.57 1.27
N THR A 290 -2.38 -2.18 0.22
CA THR A 290 -3.84 -2.18 0.23
C THR A 290 -4.35 -3.54 -0.22
N ILE A 291 -5.20 -4.16 0.60
CA ILE A 291 -5.74 -5.49 0.36
C ILE A 291 -7.27 -5.49 0.35
N ALA A 292 -7.85 -6.49 -0.30
CA ALA A 292 -9.25 -6.88 -0.13
C ALA A 292 -9.32 -8.32 0.37
N ILE A 293 -10.16 -8.56 1.38
CA ILE A 293 -10.41 -9.90 1.92
C ILE A 293 -11.63 -10.47 1.18
N THR A 294 -11.40 -11.45 0.33
CA THR A 294 -12.44 -12.07 -0.50
C THR A 294 -12.73 -13.51 -0.06
N LYS A 295 -13.83 -14.09 -0.52
CA LYS A 295 -14.15 -15.52 -0.29
C LYS A 295 -13.07 -16.48 -0.84
N ASN A 296 -12.21 -16.01 -1.73
CA ASN A 296 -11.11 -16.78 -2.32
C ASN A 296 -9.75 -16.48 -1.69
N GLY A 297 -9.72 -15.74 -0.58
CA GLY A 297 -8.53 -15.32 0.12
C GLY A 297 -8.24 -13.84 -0.05
N LEU A 298 -7.05 -13.43 0.33
CA LEU A 298 -6.57 -12.06 0.32
C LEU A 298 -6.10 -11.66 -1.09
N GLN A 299 -6.62 -10.54 -1.59
CA GLN A 299 -6.21 -9.95 -2.85
C GLN A 299 -5.47 -8.64 -2.59
N LYS A 300 -4.23 -8.54 -3.04
CA LYS A 300 -3.49 -7.27 -3.04
C LYS A 300 -4.10 -6.37 -4.13
N LEU A 301 -4.68 -5.23 -3.76
CA LEU A 301 -5.19 -4.19 -4.65
C LEU A 301 -4.07 -3.23 -5.08
N GLY A 302 -3.14 -2.96 -4.17
CA GLY A 302 -1.91 -2.23 -4.40
C GLY A 302 -0.87 -2.69 -3.37
N GLY A 303 0.38 -2.81 -3.79
CA GLY A 303 1.46 -3.25 -2.90
C GLY A 303 2.82 -3.02 -3.53
N PRO A 304 3.89 -3.09 -2.74
CA PRO A 304 5.25 -2.97 -3.24
C PRO A 304 5.55 -4.05 -4.29
N PRO A 305 6.55 -3.84 -5.14
CA PRO A 305 7.06 -4.86 -6.04
C PRO A 305 7.42 -6.16 -5.30
N ALA A 306 7.49 -7.28 -6.04
CA ALA A 306 7.90 -8.54 -5.46
C ALA A 306 9.32 -8.42 -4.85
N PHE A 307 9.45 -8.79 -3.58
CA PHE A 307 10.73 -8.73 -2.89
C PHE A 307 11.69 -9.78 -3.46
N ASN A 308 12.89 -9.34 -3.83
CA ASN A 308 13.90 -10.24 -4.41
C ASN A 308 14.82 -10.81 -3.31
N LEU A 309 14.43 -11.98 -2.79
CA LEU A 309 15.19 -12.69 -1.75
C LEU A 309 16.61 -13.08 -2.19
N GLU A 310 16.89 -13.23 -3.49
CA GLU A 310 18.21 -13.60 -3.96
C GLU A 310 19.22 -12.45 -3.83
N LYS A 311 18.74 -11.21 -3.88
CA LYS A 311 19.56 -10.00 -3.78
C LYS A 311 19.83 -9.53 -2.37
N VAL A 312 19.07 -10.04 -1.38
CA VAL A 312 19.16 -9.59 0.02
C VAL A 312 19.53 -10.79 0.89
N LYS A 313 20.73 -10.79 1.45
CA LYS A 313 21.25 -11.90 2.24
C LYS A 313 21.62 -11.45 3.64
N SER A 314 21.16 -12.23 4.63
CA SER A 314 21.53 -12.11 6.03
C SER A 314 21.93 -13.48 6.57
N ASP A 315 22.83 -13.52 7.54
CA ASP A 315 23.17 -14.73 8.29
C ASP A 315 22.07 -15.12 9.28
N LYS A 316 21.13 -14.23 9.51
CA LYS A 316 19.99 -14.42 10.43
C LYS A 316 18.81 -15.04 9.71
N LYS A 317 18.01 -15.81 10.45
CA LYS A 317 16.79 -16.46 9.93
C LYS A 317 15.74 -16.65 11.02
N ILE A 318 14.49 -16.76 10.61
CA ILE A 318 13.39 -17.12 11.50
C ILE A 318 13.49 -18.59 11.86
N THR A 319 13.43 -18.90 13.16
CA THR A 319 13.49 -20.27 13.69
C THR A 319 12.24 -20.69 14.45
N ASP A 320 11.33 -19.74 14.76
CA ASP A 320 10.09 -20.02 15.49
C ASP A 320 9.13 -20.86 14.65
N GLY A 321 8.80 -22.07 15.12
CA GLY A 321 7.98 -23.03 14.39
C GLY A 321 6.52 -22.60 14.19
N GLU A 322 5.96 -21.74 15.08
CA GLU A 322 4.61 -21.19 14.92
C GLU A 322 4.59 -20.18 13.78
N VAL A 323 5.58 -19.29 13.74
CA VAL A 323 5.75 -18.29 12.67
C VAL A 323 5.94 -18.96 11.31
N LEU A 324 6.81 -19.96 11.22
CA LEU A 324 7.07 -20.68 9.97
C LEU A 324 5.80 -21.37 9.44
N LYS A 325 5.03 -22.04 10.29
CA LYS A 325 3.75 -22.67 9.91
C LYS A 325 2.73 -21.67 9.35
N ILE A 326 2.69 -20.45 9.89
CA ILE A 326 1.78 -19.42 9.38
C ILE A 326 2.31 -18.89 8.04
N LEU A 327 3.62 -18.67 7.89
CA LEU A 327 4.24 -18.20 6.65
C LEU A 327 4.07 -19.19 5.48
N GLU A 328 3.96 -20.48 5.75
CA GLU A 328 3.71 -21.52 4.73
C GLU A 328 2.26 -21.48 4.20
N GLN A 329 1.33 -20.86 4.90
CA GLN A 329 -0.07 -20.81 4.47
C GLN A 329 -0.22 -19.97 3.19
N PRO A 330 -1.02 -20.42 2.22
CA PRO A 330 -1.31 -19.63 1.03
C PRO A 330 -2.16 -18.40 1.37
N LEU A 331 -2.02 -17.32 0.60
CA LEU A 331 -2.89 -16.13 0.72
C LEU A 331 -4.18 -16.25 -0.12
N LYS A 332 -4.24 -17.19 -1.07
CA LYS A 332 -5.37 -17.39 -1.99
C LYS A 332 -5.63 -18.88 -2.20
N LYS A 333 -6.89 -19.22 -2.53
CA LYS A 333 -7.24 -20.56 -3.02
C LYS A 333 -6.52 -20.83 -4.34
N ASP A 334 -5.90 -21.99 -4.45
CA ASP A 334 -5.34 -22.44 -5.71
C ASP A 334 -6.47 -22.74 -6.71
N THR A 335 -6.58 -21.90 -7.73
CA THR A 335 -7.58 -22.06 -8.83
C THR A 335 -6.98 -22.75 -10.05
N GLY A 336 -5.78 -23.33 -9.90
CA GLY A 336 -4.93 -23.83 -11.01
C GLY A 336 -5.51 -24.95 -11.86
N ASP A 337 -6.44 -25.78 -11.37
CA ASP A 337 -6.95 -26.94 -12.10
C ASP A 337 -8.13 -26.66 -13.04
N LYS A 338 -8.92 -25.60 -12.81
CA LYS A 338 -10.08 -25.31 -13.70
C LYS A 338 -9.66 -24.74 -15.05
N LYS A 339 -8.58 -23.97 -15.15
CA LYS A 339 -8.08 -23.43 -16.44
C LYS A 339 -7.43 -24.51 -17.31
N LYS A 340 -6.77 -25.50 -16.74
CA LYS A 340 -6.19 -26.64 -17.51
C LYS A 340 -7.28 -27.60 -18.02
N LYS A 341 -8.36 -27.86 -17.26
CA LYS A 341 -9.49 -28.70 -17.69
C LYS A 341 -10.31 -28.04 -18.82
N ASN A 342 -10.53 -26.73 -18.78
CA ASN A 342 -11.23 -26.02 -19.86
C ASN A 342 -10.40 -25.88 -21.14
N LYS A 343 -9.07 -25.75 -21.05
CA LYS A 343 -8.19 -25.79 -22.22
C LYS A 343 -8.13 -27.18 -22.85
N LYS A 344 -8.13 -28.25 -22.04
CA LYS A 344 -8.21 -29.64 -22.55
C LYS A 344 -9.58 -30.00 -23.12
N LYS A 345 -10.71 -29.44 -22.62
CA LYS A 345 -12.05 -29.63 -23.22
C LYS A 345 -12.20 -28.86 -24.53
N LYS A 346 -11.66 -27.61 -24.63
CA LYS A 346 -11.67 -26.87 -25.91
C LYS A 346 -10.78 -27.50 -26.98
N SER A 347 -9.63 -28.09 -26.62
CA SER A 347 -8.78 -28.80 -27.59
C SER A 347 -9.31 -30.16 -28.02
N LYS A 348 -10.15 -30.82 -27.22
CA LYS A 348 -10.82 -32.07 -27.61
C LYS A 348 -12.08 -31.85 -28.47
N SER A 349 -12.76 -30.70 -28.33
CA SER A 349 -13.90 -30.35 -29.20
C SER A 349 -13.44 -29.84 -30.59
N ALA A 350 -12.23 -29.23 -30.66
CA ALA A 350 -11.65 -28.79 -31.94
C ALA A 350 -11.01 -29.93 -32.74
N LYS A 351 -10.70 -31.09 -32.11
CA LYS A 351 -10.18 -32.28 -32.83
C LYS A 351 -11.27 -33.26 -33.34
N LYS A 352 -12.55 -33.01 -33.05
CA LYS A 352 -13.67 -33.85 -33.50
C LYS A 352 -14.41 -33.29 -34.71
N ALA A 353 -13.98 -32.14 -35.27
CA ALA A 353 -14.56 -31.45 -36.41
C ALA A 353 -13.61 -31.37 -37.62
N ALA A 354 -12.64 -32.27 -37.73
CA ALA A 354 -11.78 -32.34 -38.93
C ALA A 354 -11.46 -33.82 -39.22
N ALA A 355 -12.17 -34.44 -40.11
CA ALA A 355 -11.77 -35.59 -40.89
C ALA A 355 -12.53 -35.55 -42.24
N PRO A 356 -11.98 -36.12 -43.31
CA PRO A 356 -11.71 -35.36 -44.54
C PRO A 356 -12.58 -35.76 -45.73
N ALA A 357 -12.69 -34.88 -46.72
CA ALA A 357 -13.10 -35.28 -48.08
C ALA A 357 -12.06 -34.73 -49.07
N ALA A 358 -11.65 -35.61 -49.89
CA ALA A 358 -10.55 -35.49 -50.84
C ALA A 358 -10.99 -34.90 -52.20
N LYS A 359 -9.97 -34.31 -52.87
CA LYS A 359 -9.75 -34.19 -54.32
C LYS A 359 -10.75 -33.41 -55.18
N GLU A 360 -10.31 -32.44 -55.91
CA GLU A 360 -9.76 -32.56 -57.27
C GLU A 360 -9.24 -31.17 -57.76
N GLU A 361 -8.31 -31.30 -58.65
CA GLU A 361 -7.49 -30.39 -59.44
C GLU A 361 -8.27 -29.37 -60.30
N GLU A 362 -7.74 -28.23 -60.59
CA GLU A 362 -7.12 -27.74 -61.84
C GLU A 362 -6.98 -26.24 -61.84
N GLU A 363 -5.81 -25.79 -61.99
CA GLU A 363 -5.10 -24.96 -62.99
C GLU A 363 -5.81 -23.70 -63.53
N SER A 364 -5.01 -22.68 -63.51
CA SER A 364 -4.62 -21.70 -64.52
C SER A 364 -4.83 -20.25 -64.14
N SER A 365 -3.72 -19.59 -64.01
CA SER A 365 -3.08 -18.55 -64.84
C SER A 365 -3.66 -17.14 -64.75
N GLU A 366 -2.73 -16.30 -64.38
CA GLU A 366 -2.28 -15.04 -65.02
C GLU A 366 -3.21 -13.83 -64.95
N GLU A 367 -2.60 -12.84 -64.43
CA GLU A 367 -1.99 -11.58 -64.90
C GLU A 367 -2.86 -10.35 -64.66
N GLU A 368 -2.20 -9.47 -64.09
CA GLU A 368 -1.78 -8.09 -64.39
C GLU A 368 -2.75 -6.94 -64.16
N GLU A 369 -2.14 -6.05 -63.47
CA GLU A 369 -1.88 -4.63 -63.67
C GLU A 369 -2.99 -3.60 -63.42
N SER A 370 -2.60 -2.74 -62.57
CA SER A 370 -2.29 -1.31 -62.64
C SER A 370 -3.43 -0.30 -62.45
N SER A 371 -3.07 0.58 -61.64
CA SER A 371 -3.06 2.05 -61.73
C SER A 371 -4.34 2.84 -61.50
N ASP A 372 -4.14 3.73 -60.59
CA ASP A 372 -4.32 5.18 -60.59
C ASP A 372 -5.67 5.84 -60.29
N GLU A 373 -5.54 6.72 -59.35
CA GLU A 373 -6.04 8.10 -59.24
C GLU A 373 -7.58 8.34 -59.19
N GLU A 374 -8.04 8.79 -58.09
CA GLU A 374 -8.35 10.19 -57.72
C GLU A 374 -8.64 10.29 -56.22
#